data_19909023e98e6c54c2e0e5e039c61153
#
_entry.id   19909023e98e6c54c2e0e5e039c61153
#
_cell.length_a   1.000
_cell.length_b   1.000
_cell.length_c   1.000
_cell.angle_alpha   90.00
_cell.angle_beta   90.00
_cell.angle_gamma   90.00
#
_symmetry.space_group_name_H-M   'P 1'
#
loop_
_entity.id
_entity.type
_entity.pdbx_description
1 polymer ?
#
loop_
_entity_poly.entity_id
_entity_poly.type
_entity_poly.pdbx_seq_one_letter_code
_entity_poly.pdbx_strand_id
1 'polypeptide(L)'
;MFKFEKEQSVWDFNGTKIGGQPGEYPTVLGASIFYNKHEAVLDDKTGKIDKKMAEELWNRCQVLSDATGIPHFLQILAEYPEAFESYISWFDSIDNKTAFLMDSSVPKALAHACKYVTDVGLAHRAIYNSINGSIMPENMEALKNSDVDAAIVLAFNPADPTVPGREKVLVEGGVAGQAKGMLEIAEYCGIKRPILDTAATPLGLGSGRAYREILACKAIHGSPT
;
A
#
# COMPACT_ATOMS: atom_id res chain seq x y z
N MET A 1 -20.79 -19.34 8.64
CA MET A 1 -19.52 -18.82 8.16
C MET A 1 -18.74 -18.27 9.36
N PHE A 2 -17.44 -18.48 9.45
CA PHE A 2 -16.60 -17.94 10.53
C PHE A 2 -16.66 -16.41 10.53
N LYS A 3 -16.73 -15.80 11.72
CA LYS A 3 -16.68 -14.34 11.90
C LYS A 3 -15.76 -14.01 13.07
N PHE A 4 -15.05 -12.91 12.99
CA PHE A 4 -14.31 -12.35 14.11
C PHE A 4 -15.28 -11.67 15.10
N GLU A 5 -14.99 -11.78 16.41
CA GLU A 5 -15.75 -11.06 17.46
C GLU A 5 -15.46 -9.55 17.40
N LYS A 6 -14.20 -9.21 17.10
CA LYS A 6 -13.79 -7.82 16.89
C LYS A 6 -14.50 -7.25 15.68
N GLU A 7 -15.05 -6.05 15.80
CA GLU A 7 -15.57 -5.28 14.66
C GLU A 7 -14.48 -5.10 13.62
N GLN A 8 -14.84 -5.33 12.35
CA GLN A 8 -13.90 -5.25 11.26
C GLN A 8 -14.10 -3.94 10.49
N SER A 9 -13.07 -3.12 10.43
CA SER A 9 -13.07 -1.89 9.65
C SER A 9 -13.19 -2.17 8.16
N VAL A 10 -13.87 -1.27 7.46
CA VAL A 10 -14.01 -1.27 6.00
C VAL A 10 -13.55 0.08 5.48
N TRP A 11 -12.57 0.09 4.62
CA TRP A 11 -12.12 1.29 3.93
C TRP A 11 -12.69 1.33 2.53
N ASP A 12 -13.32 2.44 2.16
CA ASP A 12 -13.87 2.66 0.83
C ASP A 12 -12.95 3.58 0.03
N PHE A 13 -12.53 3.12 -1.13
CA PHE A 13 -11.75 3.86 -2.10
C PHE A 13 -12.58 4.02 -3.38
N ASN A 14 -13.41 5.06 -3.42
CA ASN A 14 -14.28 5.37 -4.57
C ASN A 14 -15.17 4.18 -5.01
N GLY A 15 -15.72 3.44 -4.04
CA GLY A 15 -16.59 2.28 -4.28
C GLY A 15 -15.88 0.92 -4.19
N THR A 16 -14.54 0.89 -4.23
CA THR A 16 -13.77 -0.34 -3.95
C THR A 16 -13.53 -0.46 -2.45
N LYS A 17 -14.14 -1.48 -1.84
CA LYS A 17 -14.07 -1.70 -0.38
C LYS A 17 -13.04 -2.75 -0.04
N ILE A 18 -12.23 -2.48 0.99
CA ILE A 18 -11.27 -3.41 1.59
C ILE A 18 -11.56 -3.56 3.08
N GLY A 19 -11.39 -4.79 3.59
CA GLY A 19 -11.66 -5.13 4.99
C GLY A 19 -12.96 -5.89 5.19
N GLY A 20 -13.62 -5.64 6.32
CA GLY A 20 -14.85 -6.35 6.70
C GLY A 20 -14.62 -7.78 7.17
N GLN A 21 -15.69 -8.49 7.45
CA GLN A 21 -15.68 -9.88 7.88
C GLN A 21 -15.28 -10.82 6.71
N PRO A 22 -14.76 -12.02 7.01
CA PRO A 22 -14.44 -13.00 5.98
C PRO A 22 -15.60 -13.24 5.00
N GLY A 23 -15.35 -13.02 3.71
CA GLY A 23 -16.34 -13.19 2.64
C GLY A 23 -17.37 -12.06 2.50
N GLU A 24 -17.21 -10.95 3.23
CA GLU A 24 -18.10 -9.78 3.09
C GLU A 24 -17.80 -8.99 1.82
N TYR A 25 -16.54 -8.80 1.52
CA TYR A 25 -16.06 -8.17 0.29
C TYR A 25 -15.02 -9.05 -0.41
N PRO A 26 -14.87 -8.96 -1.74
CA PRO A 26 -13.80 -9.66 -2.45
C PRO A 26 -12.43 -9.12 -2.05
N THR A 27 -11.41 -9.97 -2.21
CA THR A 27 -10.01 -9.52 -2.08
C THR A 27 -9.69 -8.53 -3.18
N VAL A 28 -9.03 -7.42 -2.83
CA VAL A 28 -8.52 -6.45 -3.79
C VAL A 28 -7.09 -6.81 -4.16
N LEU A 29 -6.77 -6.88 -5.45
CA LEU A 29 -5.42 -7.19 -5.93
C LEU A 29 -4.64 -5.90 -6.21
N GLY A 30 -3.33 -5.91 -5.96
CA GLY A 30 -2.41 -4.86 -6.38
C GLY A 30 -1.74 -5.22 -7.71
N ALA A 31 -1.95 -4.43 -8.75
CA ALA A 31 -1.27 -4.58 -10.03
C ALA A 31 -0.04 -3.66 -10.06
N SER A 32 1.17 -4.22 -9.99
CA SER A 32 2.42 -3.44 -9.96
C SER A 32 2.88 -3.03 -11.36
N ILE A 33 3.24 -1.75 -11.51
CA ILE A 33 3.72 -1.19 -12.78
C ILE A 33 4.91 -0.25 -12.53
N PHE A 34 5.73 -0.07 -13.57
CA PHE A 34 6.91 0.81 -13.58
C PHE A 34 8.03 0.42 -12.60
N TYR A 35 8.05 -0.83 -12.16
CA TYR A 35 9.18 -1.36 -11.37
C TYR A 35 10.48 -1.35 -12.20
N ASN A 36 11.62 -1.48 -11.52
CA ASN A 36 12.94 -1.46 -12.16
C ASN A 36 13.01 -2.44 -13.36
N LYS A 37 13.40 -1.92 -14.52
CA LYS A 37 13.44 -2.63 -15.83
C LYS A 37 12.07 -3.06 -16.36
N HIS A 38 10.99 -2.45 -15.92
CA HIS A 38 9.68 -2.66 -16.53
C HIS A 38 9.69 -2.22 -17.99
N GLU A 39 9.18 -3.07 -18.88
CA GLU A 39 9.27 -2.86 -20.34
C GLU A 39 8.62 -1.57 -20.84
N ALA A 40 7.58 -1.08 -20.15
CA ALA A 40 6.95 0.18 -20.49
C ALA A 40 7.76 1.41 -20.05
N VAL A 41 8.84 1.28 -19.27
CA VAL A 41 9.67 2.41 -18.83
C VAL A 41 10.76 2.69 -19.84
N LEU A 42 10.74 3.87 -20.43
CA LEU A 42 11.74 4.35 -21.41
C LEU A 42 12.84 5.18 -20.76
N ASP A 43 12.51 5.91 -19.68
CA ASP A 43 13.44 6.66 -18.84
C ASP A 43 12.88 6.73 -17.42
N ASP A 44 13.52 6.04 -16.49
CA ASP A 44 13.08 5.92 -15.10
C ASP A 44 13.23 7.22 -14.30
N LYS A 45 14.15 8.11 -14.68
CA LYS A 45 14.41 9.37 -13.98
C LYS A 45 13.33 10.40 -14.25
N THR A 46 12.95 10.54 -15.51
CA THR A 46 11.93 11.49 -15.93
C THR A 46 10.53 10.91 -15.95
N GLY A 47 10.40 9.60 -15.73
CA GLY A 47 9.11 8.90 -15.82
C GLY A 47 8.56 8.81 -17.24
N LYS A 48 9.44 8.84 -18.27
CA LYS A 48 9.01 8.65 -19.65
C LYS A 48 8.63 7.19 -19.89
N ILE A 49 7.43 6.95 -20.39
CA ILE A 49 6.88 5.60 -20.63
C ILE A 49 6.39 5.42 -22.04
N ASP A 50 6.32 4.16 -22.48
CA ASP A 50 5.47 3.74 -23.58
C ASP A 50 4.02 3.70 -23.09
N LYS A 51 3.29 4.79 -23.35
CA LYS A 51 1.90 4.96 -22.90
C LYS A 51 0.99 3.87 -23.45
N LYS A 52 1.18 3.47 -24.70
CA LYS A 52 0.35 2.44 -25.32
C LYS A 52 0.50 1.10 -24.59
N MET A 53 1.73 0.69 -24.33
CA MET A 53 2.00 -0.54 -23.58
C MET A 53 1.45 -0.47 -22.16
N ALA A 54 1.62 0.64 -21.46
CA ALA A 54 1.11 0.84 -20.11
C ALA A 54 -0.43 0.79 -20.07
N GLU A 55 -1.11 1.42 -21.01
CA GLU A 55 -2.57 1.39 -21.15
C GLU A 55 -3.08 -0.02 -21.50
N GLU A 56 -2.39 -0.75 -22.38
CA GLU A 56 -2.75 -2.14 -22.71
C GLU A 56 -2.67 -3.05 -21.46
N LEU A 57 -1.65 -2.86 -20.61
CA LEU A 57 -1.52 -3.60 -19.35
C LEU A 57 -2.66 -3.25 -18.39
N TRP A 58 -2.98 -1.97 -18.21
CA TRP A 58 -4.08 -1.53 -17.36
C TRP A 58 -5.43 -2.05 -17.86
N ASN A 59 -5.71 -1.91 -19.15
CA ASN A 59 -6.95 -2.41 -19.76
C ASN A 59 -7.10 -3.92 -19.57
N ARG A 60 -6.01 -4.68 -19.62
CA ARG A 60 -6.04 -6.12 -19.35
C ARG A 60 -6.44 -6.42 -17.90
N CYS A 61 -5.95 -5.63 -16.92
CA CYS A 61 -6.39 -5.74 -15.52
C CYS A 61 -7.89 -5.45 -15.39
N GLN A 62 -8.41 -4.43 -16.08
CA GLN A 62 -9.84 -4.10 -16.06
C GLN A 62 -10.69 -5.25 -16.64
N VAL A 63 -10.29 -5.79 -17.78
CA VAL A 63 -10.99 -6.94 -18.38
C VAL A 63 -11.03 -8.14 -17.45
N LEU A 64 -9.94 -8.43 -16.76
CA LEU A 64 -9.87 -9.53 -15.77
C LEU A 64 -10.75 -9.23 -14.56
N SER A 65 -10.75 -8.01 -14.06
CA SER A 65 -11.62 -7.57 -12.96
C SER A 65 -13.09 -7.73 -13.31
N ASP A 66 -13.51 -7.27 -14.49
CA ASP A 66 -14.88 -7.38 -14.97
C ASP A 66 -15.31 -8.85 -15.12
N ALA A 67 -14.42 -9.70 -15.63
CA ALA A 67 -14.72 -11.11 -15.86
C ALA A 67 -14.79 -11.93 -14.55
N THR A 68 -14.05 -11.53 -13.51
CA THR A 68 -13.93 -12.30 -12.25
C THR A 68 -14.68 -11.69 -11.08
N GLY A 69 -15.06 -10.42 -11.17
CA GLY A 69 -15.59 -9.65 -10.03
C GLY A 69 -14.54 -9.36 -8.94
N ILE A 70 -13.24 -9.55 -9.23
CA ILE A 70 -12.14 -9.28 -8.30
C ILE A 70 -11.60 -7.87 -8.58
N PRO A 71 -11.82 -6.91 -7.67
CA PRO A 71 -11.32 -5.54 -7.86
C PRO A 71 -9.80 -5.47 -7.71
N HIS A 72 -9.20 -4.41 -8.24
CA HIS A 72 -7.76 -4.20 -8.14
C HIS A 72 -7.43 -2.71 -8.00
N PHE A 73 -6.25 -2.45 -7.43
CA PHE A 73 -5.60 -1.16 -7.37
C PHE A 73 -4.34 -1.18 -8.23
N LEU A 74 -3.89 -0.01 -8.66
CA LEU A 74 -2.60 0.10 -9.32
C LEU A 74 -1.52 0.41 -8.28
N GLN A 75 -0.42 -0.36 -8.29
CA GLN A 75 0.78 -0.06 -7.51
C GLN A 75 1.82 0.57 -8.42
N ILE A 76 2.05 1.87 -8.24
CA ILE A 76 2.99 2.67 -9.01
C ILE A 76 4.33 2.68 -8.30
N LEU A 77 5.36 2.13 -8.93
CA LEU A 77 6.72 2.15 -8.40
C LEU A 77 7.54 3.24 -9.11
N ALA A 78 8.22 4.07 -8.33
CA ALA A 78 9.16 5.07 -8.85
C ALA A 78 10.27 5.36 -7.84
N GLU A 79 11.47 5.62 -8.32
CA GLU A 79 12.63 5.99 -7.47
C GLU A 79 13.02 7.45 -7.60
N TYR A 80 12.35 8.20 -8.49
CA TYR A 80 12.61 9.62 -8.72
C TYR A 80 11.33 10.45 -8.56
N PRO A 81 11.42 11.66 -7.98
CA PRO A 81 10.27 12.55 -7.83
C PRO A 81 9.53 12.83 -9.13
N GLU A 82 10.26 13.15 -10.20
CA GLU A 82 9.72 13.48 -11.51
C GLU A 82 9.00 12.27 -12.14
N ALA A 83 9.49 11.07 -11.86
CA ALA A 83 8.85 9.84 -12.33
C ALA A 83 7.49 9.63 -11.65
N PHE A 84 7.37 9.86 -10.34
CA PHE A 84 6.08 9.80 -9.67
C PHE A 84 5.07 10.77 -10.26
N GLU A 85 5.45 12.03 -10.49
CA GLU A 85 4.56 13.00 -11.13
C GLU A 85 4.07 12.52 -12.49
N SER A 86 4.99 12.05 -13.33
CA SER A 86 4.68 11.55 -14.68
C SER A 86 3.75 10.34 -14.64
N TYR A 87 4.03 9.35 -13.79
CA TYR A 87 3.26 8.10 -13.70
C TYR A 87 1.86 8.33 -13.10
N ILE A 88 1.77 9.11 -12.03
CA ILE A 88 0.49 9.45 -11.39
C ILE A 88 -0.38 10.27 -12.34
N SER A 89 0.20 11.28 -13.01
CA SER A 89 -0.50 12.09 -14.00
C SER A 89 -1.00 11.25 -15.19
N TRP A 90 -0.18 10.32 -15.68
CA TRP A 90 -0.59 9.37 -16.71
C TRP A 90 -1.77 8.52 -16.21
N PHE A 91 -1.67 7.94 -15.03
CA PHE A 91 -2.74 7.08 -14.51
C PHE A 91 -4.05 7.85 -14.32
N ASP A 92 -3.99 9.05 -13.76
CA ASP A 92 -5.17 9.91 -13.59
C ASP A 92 -5.83 10.26 -14.94
N SER A 93 -5.05 10.37 -16.01
CA SER A 93 -5.56 10.66 -17.36
C SER A 93 -6.35 9.52 -17.97
N ILE A 94 -6.12 8.27 -17.58
CA ILE A 94 -6.78 7.07 -18.12
C ILE A 94 -7.80 6.45 -17.17
N ASP A 95 -7.61 6.63 -15.87
CA ASP A 95 -8.51 6.17 -14.81
C ASP A 95 -8.49 7.17 -13.64
N ASN A 96 -9.57 7.92 -13.49
CA ASN A 96 -9.71 8.94 -12.45
C ASN A 96 -10.47 8.46 -11.20
N LYS A 97 -10.72 7.15 -11.07
CA LYS A 97 -11.52 6.57 -9.98
C LYS A 97 -10.74 5.57 -9.13
N THR A 98 -10.02 4.67 -9.75
CA THR A 98 -9.34 3.58 -9.07
C THR A 98 -8.23 4.12 -8.16
N ALA A 99 -8.15 3.60 -6.94
CA ALA A 99 -7.09 3.93 -6.01
C ALA A 99 -5.74 3.37 -6.49
N PHE A 100 -4.66 4.03 -6.05
CA PHE A 100 -3.30 3.60 -6.38
C PHE A 100 -2.38 3.66 -5.16
N LEU A 101 -1.42 2.74 -5.14
CA LEU A 101 -0.36 2.72 -4.14
C LEU A 101 0.86 3.45 -4.71
N MET A 102 1.45 4.31 -3.89
CA MET A 102 2.74 4.96 -4.17
C MET A 102 3.84 4.15 -3.48
N ASP A 103 4.70 3.52 -4.24
CA ASP A 103 5.74 2.63 -3.73
C ASP A 103 7.13 3.07 -4.17
N SER A 104 8.06 3.15 -3.23
CA SER A 104 9.45 3.51 -3.50
C SER A 104 10.40 2.99 -2.43
N SER A 105 11.57 2.56 -2.85
CA SER A 105 12.71 2.33 -1.96
C SER A 105 13.45 3.62 -1.59
N VAL A 106 13.18 4.74 -2.28
CA VAL A 106 13.84 6.04 -2.11
C VAL A 106 12.96 6.98 -1.27
N PRO A 107 13.32 7.28 -0.01
CA PRO A 107 12.51 8.10 0.89
C PRO A 107 12.11 9.45 0.29
N LYS A 108 13.05 10.13 -0.35
CA LYS A 108 12.82 11.45 -0.96
C LYS A 108 11.79 11.41 -2.09
N ALA A 109 11.78 10.37 -2.91
CA ALA A 109 10.80 10.23 -3.99
C ALA A 109 9.39 10.04 -3.42
N LEU A 110 9.26 9.20 -2.39
CA LEU A 110 7.98 8.93 -1.76
C LEU A 110 7.45 10.15 -0.97
N ALA A 111 8.33 10.89 -0.28
CA ALA A 111 7.96 12.15 0.37
C ALA A 111 7.45 13.19 -0.64
N HIS A 112 8.11 13.29 -1.80
CA HIS A 112 7.66 14.14 -2.90
C HIS A 112 6.31 13.72 -3.46
N ALA A 113 6.09 12.41 -3.64
CA ALA A 113 4.81 11.88 -4.10
C ALA A 113 3.63 12.27 -3.18
N CYS A 114 3.82 12.23 -1.85
CA CYS A 114 2.81 12.69 -0.88
C CYS A 114 2.44 14.17 -1.11
N LYS A 115 3.44 15.03 -1.30
CA LYS A 115 3.20 16.44 -1.60
C LYS A 115 2.48 16.59 -2.95
N TYR A 116 2.96 15.93 -3.98
CA TYR A 116 2.38 16.03 -5.32
C TYR A 116 0.90 15.66 -5.36
N VAL A 117 0.52 14.50 -4.79
CA VAL A 117 -0.90 14.07 -4.80
C VAL A 117 -1.80 15.00 -4.00
N THR A 118 -1.27 15.68 -2.97
CA THR A 118 -1.98 16.73 -2.22
C THR A 118 -2.19 17.96 -3.11
N ASP A 119 -1.12 18.46 -3.73
CA ASP A 119 -1.14 19.67 -4.57
C ASP A 119 -2.10 19.53 -5.77
N VAL A 120 -2.23 18.30 -6.34
CA VAL A 120 -3.13 18.04 -7.49
C VAL A 120 -4.50 17.45 -7.11
N GLY A 121 -4.78 17.31 -5.79
CA GLY A 121 -6.09 16.85 -5.29
C GLY A 121 -6.35 15.35 -5.41
N LEU A 122 -5.32 14.54 -5.56
CA LEU A 122 -5.43 13.07 -5.74
C LEU A 122 -5.22 12.27 -4.44
N ALA A 123 -4.94 12.94 -3.32
CA ALA A 123 -4.66 12.28 -2.04
C ALA A 123 -5.77 11.32 -1.57
N HIS A 124 -7.04 11.62 -1.89
CA HIS A 124 -8.21 10.82 -1.48
C HIS A 124 -8.18 9.38 -2.03
N ARG A 125 -7.46 9.11 -3.11
CA ARG A 125 -7.30 7.79 -3.73
C ARG A 125 -5.85 7.26 -3.71
N ALA A 126 -4.93 8.01 -3.13
CA ALA A 126 -3.53 7.62 -2.97
C ALA A 126 -3.34 6.82 -1.68
N ILE A 127 -2.56 5.75 -1.74
CA ILE A 127 -2.20 4.91 -0.61
C ILE A 127 -0.68 4.93 -0.49
N TYR A 128 -0.15 5.35 0.65
CA TYR A 128 1.29 5.34 0.92
C TYR A 128 1.78 3.90 1.14
N ASN A 129 2.79 3.44 0.40
CA ASN A 129 3.37 2.11 0.56
C ASN A 129 4.89 2.20 0.77
N SER A 130 5.37 2.03 2.02
CA SER A 130 4.67 1.68 3.25
C SER A 130 5.27 2.36 4.49
N ILE A 131 4.49 2.42 5.56
CA ILE A 131 5.01 2.67 6.91
C ILE A 131 5.63 1.37 7.39
N ASN A 132 6.95 1.37 7.57
CA ASN A 132 7.75 0.19 7.92
C ASN A 132 8.94 0.58 8.81
N GLY A 133 9.69 -0.42 9.28
CA GLY A 133 10.84 -0.20 10.16
C GLY A 133 11.93 0.73 9.61
N SER A 134 11.97 0.95 8.32
CA SER A 134 12.94 1.83 7.64
C SER A 134 12.40 3.23 7.34
N ILE A 135 11.17 3.55 7.76
CA ILE A 135 10.59 4.88 7.50
C ILE A 135 11.47 5.97 8.10
N MET A 136 11.77 6.99 7.31
CA MET A 136 12.62 8.10 7.71
C MET A 136 11.78 9.26 8.29
N PRO A 137 12.34 10.10 9.16
CA PRO A 137 11.66 11.31 9.68
C PRO A 137 11.10 12.20 8.56
N GLU A 138 11.83 12.35 7.47
CA GLU A 138 11.42 13.09 6.28
C GLU A 138 10.08 12.56 5.71
N ASN A 139 9.91 11.24 5.66
CA ASN A 139 8.67 10.63 5.18
C ASN A 139 7.52 10.82 6.17
N MET A 140 7.79 10.71 7.46
CA MET A 140 6.78 10.94 8.50
C MET A 140 6.24 12.37 8.43
N GLU A 141 7.14 13.36 8.29
CA GLU A 141 6.75 14.76 8.16
C GLU A 141 6.04 15.05 6.83
N ALA A 142 6.47 14.43 5.72
CA ALA A 142 5.79 14.57 4.43
C ALA A 142 4.36 14.02 4.48
N LEU A 143 4.16 12.83 5.06
CA LEU A 143 2.83 12.26 5.27
C LEU A 143 1.96 13.15 6.15
N LYS A 144 2.48 13.56 7.30
CA LYS A 144 1.75 14.39 8.27
C LYS A 144 1.29 15.73 7.69
N ASN A 145 2.07 16.29 6.76
CA ASN A 145 1.77 17.56 6.11
C ASN A 145 1.04 17.39 4.76
N SER A 146 0.60 16.18 4.44
CA SER A 146 -0.16 15.86 3.23
C SER A 146 -1.63 15.55 3.56
N ASP A 147 -2.46 15.47 2.53
CA ASP A 147 -3.85 15.02 2.64
C ASP A 147 -4.00 13.49 2.49
N VAL A 148 -2.88 12.74 2.41
CA VAL A 148 -2.89 11.28 2.32
C VAL A 148 -3.28 10.69 3.67
N ASP A 149 -4.40 9.98 3.73
CA ASP A 149 -4.94 9.39 4.95
C ASP A 149 -4.96 7.86 4.94
N ALA A 150 -4.44 7.23 3.89
CA ALA A 150 -4.35 5.78 3.75
C ALA A 150 -2.91 5.31 3.56
N ALA A 151 -2.52 4.26 4.27
CA ALA A 151 -1.19 3.68 4.15
C ALA A 151 -1.18 2.17 4.39
N ILE A 152 -0.27 1.48 3.70
CA ILE A 152 0.15 0.13 4.07
C ILE A 152 1.04 0.25 5.31
N VAL A 153 0.76 -0.55 6.33
CA VAL A 153 1.55 -0.66 7.56
C VAL A 153 2.16 -2.05 7.62
N LEU A 154 3.48 -2.12 7.45
CA LEU A 154 4.18 -3.38 7.24
C LEU A 154 4.66 -4.00 8.57
N ALA A 155 4.13 -5.18 8.90
CA ALA A 155 4.48 -5.99 10.08
C ALA A 155 5.70 -6.88 9.80
N PHE A 156 6.79 -6.33 9.27
CA PHE A 156 7.99 -7.09 8.96
C PHE A 156 9.00 -7.05 10.10
N ASN A 157 9.26 -8.21 10.72
CA ASN A 157 10.31 -8.39 11.72
C ASN A 157 11.35 -9.39 11.21
N PRO A 158 12.54 -8.94 10.79
CA PRO A 158 13.57 -9.84 10.28
C PRO A 158 14.18 -10.74 11.37
N ALA A 159 14.12 -10.31 12.63
CA ALA A 159 14.69 -11.06 13.76
C ALA A 159 13.70 -12.10 14.33
N ASP A 160 12.40 -11.83 14.27
CA ASP A 160 11.36 -12.72 14.77
C ASP A 160 10.15 -12.76 13.82
N PRO A 161 10.09 -13.72 12.88
CA PRO A 161 9.01 -13.84 11.92
C PRO A 161 7.74 -14.51 12.49
N THR A 162 7.65 -14.73 13.80
CA THR A 162 6.46 -15.27 14.46
C THR A 162 5.36 -14.23 14.58
N VAL A 163 4.12 -14.68 14.87
CA VAL A 163 3.00 -13.76 15.14
C VAL A 163 3.34 -12.76 16.25
N PRO A 164 3.83 -13.17 17.44
CA PRO A 164 4.23 -12.19 18.47
C PRO A 164 5.31 -11.22 18.03
N GLY A 165 6.29 -11.68 17.24
CA GLY A 165 7.35 -10.80 16.74
C GLY A 165 6.85 -9.76 15.75
N ARG A 166 5.86 -10.07 14.92
CA ARG A 166 5.21 -9.15 13.98
C ARG A 166 4.27 -8.18 14.71
N GLU A 167 3.48 -8.67 15.66
CA GLU A 167 2.66 -7.82 16.54
C GLU A 167 3.52 -6.80 17.30
N LYS A 168 4.71 -7.20 17.75
CA LYS A 168 5.66 -6.29 18.39
C LYS A 168 6.05 -5.13 17.46
N VAL A 169 6.28 -5.38 16.17
CA VAL A 169 6.54 -4.32 15.17
C VAL A 169 5.35 -3.37 15.05
N LEU A 170 4.14 -3.91 15.03
CA LEU A 170 2.93 -3.09 14.89
C LEU A 170 2.67 -2.21 16.11
N VAL A 171 2.85 -2.75 17.32
CA VAL A 171 2.33 -2.12 18.55
C VAL A 171 3.42 -1.53 19.43
N GLU A 172 4.50 -2.28 19.70
CA GLU A 172 5.48 -1.88 20.72
C GLU A 172 6.66 -1.07 20.16
N GLY A 173 7.09 -1.40 18.94
CA GLY A 173 8.35 -0.89 18.41
C GLY A 173 9.59 -1.53 19.04
N GLY A 174 10.70 -0.80 19.03
CA GLY A 174 12.01 -1.34 19.44
C GLY A 174 12.59 -2.35 18.45
N VAL A 175 12.06 -2.38 17.23
CA VAL A 175 12.42 -3.32 16.17
C VAL A 175 12.74 -2.52 14.90
N ALA A 176 13.66 -3.03 14.09
CA ALA A 176 14.05 -2.43 12.81
C ALA A 176 14.45 -0.94 12.89
N GLY A 177 15.00 -0.53 14.03
CA GLY A 177 15.48 0.85 14.22
C GLY A 177 14.44 1.88 14.64
N GLN A 178 13.16 1.49 14.76
CA GLN A 178 12.09 2.37 15.23
C GLN A 178 11.81 2.13 16.73
N ALA A 179 11.75 3.22 17.49
CA ALA A 179 11.43 3.15 18.92
C ALA A 179 9.93 2.89 19.19
N LYS A 180 9.08 3.27 18.23
CA LYS A 180 7.63 3.21 18.30
C LYS A 180 7.07 2.11 17.40
N GLY A 181 5.88 1.60 17.74
CA GLY A 181 5.14 0.68 16.88
C GLY A 181 4.69 1.37 15.59
N MET A 182 4.55 0.59 14.52
CA MET A 182 4.17 1.14 13.21
C MET A 182 2.77 1.75 13.21
N LEU A 183 1.86 1.26 14.06
CA LEU A 183 0.52 1.85 14.22
C LEU A 183 0.58 3.22 14.91
N GLU A 184 1.45 3.40 15.92
CA GLU A 184 1.66 4.70 16.55
C GLU A 184 2.29 5.70 15.56
N ILE A 185 3.21 5.23 14.71
CA ILE A 185 3.78 6.06 13.64
C ILE A 185 2.73 6.43 12.61
N ALA A 186 1.85 5.50 12.22
CA ALA A 186 0.76 5.77 11.30
C ALA A 186 -0.20 6.85 11.86
N GLU A 187 -0.57 6.74 13.14
CA GLU A 187 -1.38 7.73 13.83
C GLU A 187 -0.69 9.10 13.87
N TYR A 188 0.61 9.15 14.21
CA TYR A 188 1.41 10.37 14.20
C TYR A 188 1.41 11.03 12.81
N CYS A 189 1.48 10.24 11.75
CA CYS A 189 1.43 10.69 10.36
C CYS A 189 0.03 11.09 9.88
N GLY A 190 -1.02 10.96 10.70
CA GLY A 190 -2.39 11.33 10.33
C GLY A 190 -3.14 10.27 9.51
N ILE A 191 -2.63 9.02 9.45
CA ILE A 191 -3.27 7.93 8.71
C ILE A 191 -4.53 7.48 9.43
N LYS A 192 -5.66 7.54 8.73
CA LYS A 192 -6.99 7.14 9.21
C LYS A 192 -7.41 5.77 8.68
N ARG A 193 -6.83 5.36 7.55
CA ARG A 193 -7.15 4.13 6.83
C ARG A 193 -5.91 3.22 6.73
N PRO A 194 -5.38 2.67 7.85
CA PRO A 194 -4.26 1.74 7.82
C PRO A 194 -4.71 0.40 7.22
N ILE A 195 -3.86 -0.18 6.37
CA ILE A 195 -3.98 -1.52 5.80
C ILE A 195 -2.76 -2.30 6.28
N LEU A 196 -2.98 -3.40 7.03
CA LEU A 196 -1.89 -4.14 7.64
C LEU A 196 -1.31 -5.15 6.64
N ASP A 197 -0.04 -5.04 6.33
CA ASP A 197 0.68 -6.01 5.53
C ASP A 197 1.47 -6.95 6.45
N THR A 198 1.15 -8.23 6.39
CA THR A 198 1.76 -9.27 7.23
C THR A 198 3.09 -9.80 6.68
N ALA A 199 3.67 -9.15 5.69
CA ALA A 199 4.93 -9.54 5.05
C ALA A 199 4.91 -11.02 4.60
N ALA A 200 3.96 -11.37 3.73
CA ALA A 200 3.83 -12.71 3.19
C ALA A 200 5.09 -13.12 2.43
N THR A 201 5.56 -14.32 2.67
CA THR A 201 6.71 -14.91 1.98
C THR A 201 6.23 -15.87 0.87
N PRO A 202 7.07 -16.14 -0.14
CA PRO A 202 6.76 -17.13 -1.16
C PRO A 202 6.36 -18.49 -0.58
N LEU A 203 5.51 -19.22 -1.28
CA LEU A 203 5.12 -20.58 -0.89
C LEU A 203 6.36 -21.46 -0.69
N GLY A 204 6.38 -22.21 0.41
CA GLY A 204 7.52 -23.05 0.81
C GLY A 204 8.55 -22.34 1.69
N LEU A 205 8.52 -21.00 1.82
CA LEU A 205 9.46 -20.24 2.65
C LEU A 205 8.81 -19.73 3.97
N GLY A 206 7.90 -20.51 4.56
CA GLY A 206 7.31 -20.15 5.85
C GLY A 206 6.07 -19.27 5.75
N SER A 207 5.41 -19.19 4.59
CA SER A 207 4.20 -18.40 4.32
C SER A 207 3.05 -18.65 5.32
N GLY A 208 2.97 -19.84 5.91
CA GLY A 208 1.96 -20.14 6.94
C GLY A 208 2.01 -19.23 8.17
N ARG A 209 3.15 -18.62 8.47
CA ARG A 209 3.27 -17.63 9.56
C ARG A 209 2.57 -16.32 9.18
N ALA A 210 2.75 -15.84 7.93
CA ALA A 210 2.07 -14.66 7.43
C ALA A 210 0.54 -14.85 7.40
N TYR A 211 0.07 -16.02 7.01
CA TYR A 211 -1.36 -16.33 7.03
C TYR A 211 -1.95 -16.35 8.45
N ARG A 212 -1.20 -16.86 9.44
CA ARG A 212 -1.61 -16.76 10.86
C ARG A 212 -1.66 -15.31 11.33
N GLU A 213 -0.72 -14.48 10.87
CA GLU A 213 -0.68 -13.05 11.17
C GLU A 213 -1.90 -12.33 10.59
N ILE A 214 -2.35 -12.66 9.39
CA ILE A 214 -3.60 -12.13 8.84
C ILE A 214 -4.78 -12.36 9.81
N LEU A 215 -4.89 -13.58 10.35
CA LEU A 215 -5.94 -13.90 11.32
C LEU A 215 -5.75 -13.14 12.64
N ALA A 216 -4.51 -13.02 13.12
CA ALA A 216 -4.19 -12.28 14.34
C ALA A 216 -4.50 -10.79 14.19
N CYS A 217 -4.04 -10.15 13.12
CA CYS A 217 -4.33 -8.75 12.82
C CYS A 217 -5.83 -8.47 12.78
N LYS A 218 -6.62 -9.32 12.13
CA LYS A 218 -8.07 -9.18 12.10
C LYS A 218 -8.70 -9.37 13.48
N ALA A 219 -8.24 -10.35 14.27
CA ALA A 219 -8.77 -10.61 15.59
C ALA A 219 -8.41 -9.51 16.61
N ILE A 220 -7.20 -8.95 16.53
CA ILE A 220 -6.66 -7.98 17.50
C ILE A 220 -7.01 -6.56 17.10
N HIS A 221 -6.75 -6.19 15.84
CA HIS A 221 -6.86 -4.80 15.36
C HIS A 221 -8.19 -4.52 14.67
N GLY A 222 -8.79 -5.53 14.00
CA GLY A 222 -10.00 -5.32 13.19
C GLY A 222 -9.75 -4.51 11.91
N SER A 223 -8.50 -4.29 11.55
CA SER A 223 -8.12 -3.55 10.34
C SER A 223 -8.09 -4.44 9.10
N PRO A 224 -8.27 -3.87 7.90
CA PRO A 224 -7.99 -4.55 6.64
C PRO A 224 -6.56 -5.09 6.62
N THR A 225 -6.40 -6.29 6.06
CA THR A 225 -5.12 -7.01 6.03
C THR A 225 -4.94 -7.65 4.67
#